data_ad280347676e26a10acbecedece9670c
#
_entry.id   ad280347676e26a10acbecedece9670c
#
_cell.length_a   1.000
_cell.length_b   1.000
_cell.length_c   1.000
_cell.angle_alpha   90.00
_cell.angle_beta   90.00
_cell.angle_gamma   90.00
#
_symmetry.space_group_name_H-M   'P 1'
#
loop_
_entity.id
_entity.type
_entity.pdbx_description
1 polymer ?
#
loop_
_entity_poly.entity_id
_entity_poly.type
_entity_poly.pdbx_seq_one_letter_code
_entity_poly.pdbx_strand_id
1 'polypeptide(L)'
;KEGNTSLSLACREAGYELGNWAVRYLVENGADVNAVNLQGQTPAMNLYGGRFWDGNIPCFAVLPRSYPYGGRCCTEEDADILEVLLEGADINAKDKWGNTLLHYIAGSSQRGAKEAVGLVMDFGKPDVNAVNNEGKTALDIATEKNDESLVKFLLKYD
;
A
#
# COMPACT_ATOMS: atom_id res chain seq x y z
N LYS A 1 -0.36 14.87 15.62
CA LYS A 1 -1.47 15.05 14.63
C LYS A 1 -0.80 14.96 13.26
N GLU A 2 -1.03 13.87 12.55
CA GLU A 2 -0.31 13.51 11.30
C GLU A 2 -0.97 14.09 10.03
N GLY A 3 -2.09 14.85 10.17
CA GLY A 3 -2.83 15.40 9.03
C GLY A 3 -3.55 14.36 8.18
N ASN A 4 -3.80 13.17 8.74
CA ASN A 4 -4.51 12.13 8.04
C ASN A 4 -5.97 12.53 7.79
N THR A 5 -6.46 12.26 6.57
CA THR A 5 -7.88 12.34 6.25
C THR A 5 -8.63 11.11 6.79
N SER A 6 -9.96 11.16 6.82
CA SER A 6 -10.77 10.00 7.18
C SER A 6 -10.48 8.81 6.27
N LEU A 7 -10.26 9.04 4.96
CA LEU A 7 -9.90 7.99 4.01
C LEU A 7 -8.52 7.40 4.31
N SER A 8 -7.50 8.23 4.61
CA SER A 8 -6.17 7.75 5.00
C SER A 8 -6.20 6.90 6.26
N LEU A 9 -7.03 7.25 7.24
CA LEU A 9 -7.22 6.47 8.46
C LEU A 9 -7.94 5.15 8.17
N ALA A 10 -8.99 5.17 7.34
CA ALA A 10 -9.70 3.95 6.94
C ALA A 10 -8.76 2.97 6.20
N CYS A 11 -7.91 3.48 5.29
CA CYS A 11 -6.92 2.67 4.59
C CYS A 11 -5.90 2.02 5.54
N ARG A 12 -5.48 2.74 6.59
CA ARG A 12 -4.57 2.18 7.59
C ARG A 12 -5.20 1.05 8.39
N GLU A 13 -6.50 1.08 8.59
CA GLU A 13 -7.28 0.05 9.27
C GLU A 13 -7.91 -0.97 8.30
N ALA A 14 -7.68 -0.83 6.99
CA ALA A 14 -8.12 -1.81 5.99
C ALA A 14 -7.46 -3.18 6.23
N GLY A 15 -8.11 -4.24 5.74
CA GLY A 15 -7.78 -5.62 6.11
C GLY A 15 -8.70 -6.17 7.22
N TYR A 16 -9.58 -5.33 7.75
CA TYR A 16 -10.73 -5.74 8.56
C TYR A 16 -12.01 -5.37 7.81
N GLU A 17 -13.05 -6.16 7.97
CA GLU A 17 -14.34 -5.97 7.29
C GLU A 17 -14.89 -4.53 7.41
N LEU A 18 -14.78 -3.93 8.60
CA LEU A 18 -15.19 -2.55 8.84
C LEU A 18 -14.29 -1.53 8.13
N GLY A 19 -12.98 -1.78 8.04
CA GLY A 19 -12.04 -0.90 7.35
C GLY A 19 -12.31 -0.87 5.85
N ASN A 20 -12.50 -2.03 5.25
CA ASN A 20 -12.80 -2.18 3.83
C ASN A 20 -14.11 -1.49 3.46
N TRP A 21 -15.16 -1.70 4.27
CA TRP A 21 -16.43 -1.00 4.09
C TRP A 21 -16.27 0.53 4.18
N ALA A 22 -15.51 1.00 5.16
CA ALA A 22 -15.30 2.44 5.35
C ALA A 22 -14.57 3.09 4.17
N VAL A 23 -13.56 2.42 3.60
CA VAL A 23 -12.85 2.93 2.41
C VAL A 23 -13.83 3.07 1.24
N ARG A 24 -14.59 2.01 0.90
CA ARG A 24 -15.58 2.05 -0.17
C ARG A 24 -16.60 3.16 0.05
N TYR A 25 -17.20 3.22 1.23
CA TYR A 25 -18.19 4.22 1.58
C TYR A 25 -17.66 5.65 1.42
N LEU A 26 -16.42 5.91 1.88
CA LEU A 26 -15.81 7.24 1.79
C LEU A 26 -15.53 7.63 0.33
N VAL A 27 -15.01 6.71 -0.48
CA VAL A 27 -14.72 7.00 -1.91
C VAL A 27 -16.03 7.21 -2.68
N GLU A 28 -17.04 6.38 -2.49
CA GLU A 28 -18.37 6.53 -3.11
C GLU A 28 -19.05 7.86 -2.73
N ASN A 29 -18.74 8.42 -1.56
CA ASN A 29 -19.22 9.72 -1.10
C ASN A 29 -18.26 10.88 -1.40
N GLY A 30 -17.34 10.70 -2.35
CA GLY A 30 -16.50 11.76 -2.90
C GLY A 30 -15.27 12.10 -2.07
N ALA A 31 -14.77 11.19 -1.24
CA ALA A 31 -13.49 11.40 -0.58
C ALA A 31 -12.36 11.46 -1.62
N ASP A 32 -11.47 12.44 -1.47
CA ASP A 32 -10.34 12.63 -2.38
C ASP A 32 -9.27 11.54 -2.17
N VAL A 33 -9.11 10.67 -3.17
CA VAL A 33 -8.12 9.59 -3.19
C VAL A 33 -6.67 10.09 -3.30
N ASN A 34 -6.48 11.37 -3.69
CA ASN A 34 -5.18 12.03 -3.80
C ASN A 34 -4.84 12.91 -2.60
N ALA A 35 -5.74 13.03 -1.62
CA ALA A 35 -5.49 13.84 -0.44
C ALA A 35 -4.32 13.28 0.39
N VAL A 36 -3.26 14.05 0.52
CA VAL A 36 -2.05 13.64 1.24
C VAL A 36 -2.06 14.08 2.70
N ASN A 37 -1.45 13.28 3.56
CA ASN A 37 -1.18 13.65 4.95
C ASN A 37 0.05 14.58 5.07
N LEU A 38 0.44 14.95 6.29
CA LEU A 38 1.64 15.80 6.53
C LEU A 38 2.95 15.14 6.10
N GLN A 39 2.97 13.85 5.83
CA GLN A 39 4.11 13.12 5.29
C GLN A 39 4.09 13.05 3.76
N GLY A 40 3.06 13.60 3.11
CA GLY A 40 2.87 13.51 1.66
C GLY A 40 2.32 12.15 1.19
N GLN A 41 1.85 11.32 2.11
CA GLN A 41 1.34 9.99 1.79
C GLN A 41 -0.10 10.07 1.31
N THR A 42 -0.39 9.42 0.19
CA THR A 42 -1.76 9.23 -0.32
C THR A 42 -2.49 8.13 0.47
N PRO A 43 -3.82 8.03 0.39
CA PRO A 43 -4.59 6.93 0.99
C PRO A 43 -4.10 5.55 0.55
N ALA A 44 -3.76 5.36 -0.75
CA ALA A 44 -3.23 4.11 -1.25
C ALA A 44 -1.86 3.75 -0.63
N MET A 45 -0.98 4.73 -0.39
CA MET A 45 0.28 4.51 0.34
C MET A 45 0.01 4.10 1.79
N ASN A 46 -1.01 4.68 2.44
CA ASN A 46 -1.37 4.33 3.81
C ASN A 46 -1.93 2.90 3.94
N LEU A 47 -2.51 2.34 2.87
CA LEU A 47 -2.92 0.93 2.84
C LEU A 47 -1.74 -0.02 3.09
N TYR A 48 -0.56 0.32 2.55
CA TYR A 48 0.66 -0.49 2.68
C TYR A 48 1.63 0.03 3.75
N GLY A 49 1.62 1.34 4.06
CA GLY A 49 2.58 1.99 4.96
C GLY A 49 2.14 2.15 6.40
N GLY A 50 0.85 2.00 6.68
CA GLY A 50 0.26 2.36 7.99
C GLY A 50 0.70 1.53 9.18
N ARG A 51 1.38 0.41 8.98
CA ARG A 51 1.74 -0.55 10.05
C ARG A 51 3.22 -0.89 10.16
N PHE A 52 4.10 -0.26 9.35
CA PHE A 52 5.47 -0.78 9.19
C PHE A 52 6.61 0.19 9.46
N TRP A 53 6.37 1.50 9.70
CA TRP A 53 7.47 2.48 9.79
C TRP A 53 7.98 2.77 11.18
N ASP A 54 7.34 2.33 12.24
CA ASP A 54 7.88 2.44 13.59
C ASP A 54 8.80 1.29 14.02
N GLY A 55 9.16 0.43 13.07
CA GLY A 55 10.21 -0.59 13.22
C GLY A 55 9.88 -1.70 14.22
N ASN A 56 8.72 -1.72 14.85
CA ASN A 56 8.56 -2.52 16.05
C ASN A 56 7.40 -3.53 16.10
N ILE A 57 6.50 -3.59 15.10
CA ILE A 57 5.44 -4.62 15.14
C ILE A 57 5.16 -5.17 13.74
N PRO A 58 5.60 -6.40 13.42
CA PRO A 58 5.11 -7.10 12.25
C PRO A 58 3.59 -7.29 12.41
N CYS A 59 2.79 -7.04 11.37
CA CYS A 59 1.33 -7.30 11.40
C CYS A 59 1.00 -8.75 11.79
N PHE A 60 2.00 -9.61 11.73
CA PHE A 60 1.95 -11.01 12.16
C PHE A 60 2.04 -11.21 13.68
N ALA A 61 2.50 -10.21 14.45
CA ALA A 61 2.85 -10.41 15.87
C ALA A 61 1.79 -9.94 16.86
N VAL A 62 0.77 -9.20 16.46
CA VAL A 62 -0.14 -8.52 17.41
C VAL A 62 -1.55 -9.11 17.47
N LEU A 63 -1.90 -10.03 16.58
CA LEU A 63 -3.17 -10.71 16.71
C LEU A 63 -2.98 -12.01 17.49
N PRO A 64 -3.59 -12.14 18.69
CA PRO A 64 -3.64 -13.42 19.36
C PRO A 64 -4.27 -14.46 18.42
N ARG A 65 -3.70 -15.68 18.39
CA ARG A 65 -4.20 -16.83 17.62
C ARG A 65 -5.68 -17.18 17.85
N SER A 66 -6.35 -16.43 18.69
CA SER A 66 -7.75 -16.61 19.09
C SER A 66 -8.76 -15.76 18.32
N TYR A 67 -8.33 -14.94 17.34
CA TYR A 67 -9.29 -14.29 16.46
C TYR A 67 -9.83 -15.34 15.45
N PRO A 68 -11.15 -15.59 15.43
CA PRO A 68 -11.76 -16.66 14.64
C PRO A 68 -11.63 -16.49 13.12
N TYR A 69 -11.17 -15.35 12.69
CA TYR A 69 -10.85 -15.03 11.28
C TYR A 69 -9.33 -14.94 11.16
N GLY A 70 -8.66 -16.09 11.14
CA GLY A 70 -7.20 -16.22 11.06
C GLY A 70 -6.59 -15.22 10.11
N GLY A 71 -5.65 -14.41 10.63
CA GLY A 71 -5.01 -13.27 10.00
C GLY A 71 -4.74 -13.45 8.50
N ARG A 72 -5.68 -13.03 7.69
CA ARG A 72 -5.53 -12.94 6.25
C ARG A 72 -4.88 -11.60 5.95
N CYS A 73 -3.56 -11.61 5.84
CA CYS A 73 -2.89 -10.55 5.12
C CYS A 73 -3.22 -10.75 3.64
N CYS A 74 -3.79 -9.74 3.00
CA CYS A 74 -4.14 -9.68 1.59
C CYS A 74 -5.10 -10.80 1.15
N THR A 75 -6.37 -10.56 1.33
CA THR A 75 -7.45 -11.32 0.71
C THR A 75 -7.74 -10.73 -0.67
N GLU A 76 -8.53 -11.45 -1.48
CA GLU A 76 -9.11 -10.90 -2.71
C GLU A 76 -9.82 -9.54 -2.43
N GLU A 77 -10.36 -9.36 -1.21
CA GLU A 77 -10.98 -8.13 -0.74
C GLU A 77 -10.01 -6.93 -0.62
N ASP A 78 -8.71 -7.17 -0.34
CA ASP A 78 -7.71 -6.09 -0.28
C ASP A 78 -7.30 -5.63 -1.68
N ALA A 79 -7.33 -6.52 -2.66
CA ALA A 79 -7.17 -6.17 -4.08
C ALA A 79 -8.31 -5.27 -4.53
N ASP A 80 -9.54 -5.58 -4.15
CA ASP A 80 -10.72 -4.76 -4.44
C ASP A 80 -10.62 -3.35 -3.83
N ILE A 81 -10.04 -3.21 -2.64
CA ILE A 81 -9.84 -1.90 -1.99
C ILE A 81 -8.77 -1.09 -2.72
N LEU A 82 -7.68 -1.73 -3.11
CA LEU A 82 -6.64 -1.04 -3.91
C LEU A 82 -7.23 -0.56 -5.24
N GLU A 83 -8.02 -1.38 -5.93
CA GLU A 83 -8.69 -1.03 -7.17
C GLU A 83 -9.55 0.23 -7.02
N VAL A 84 -10.41 0.28 -6.00
CA VAL A 84 -11.23 1.46 -5.69
C VAL A 84 -10.36 2.71 -5.43
N LEU A 85 -9.21 2.57 -4.78
CA LEU A 85 -8.32 3.69 -4.50
C LEU A 85 -7.53 4.14 -5.73
N LEU A 86 -7.26 3.23 -6.69
CA LEU A 86 -6.52 3.53 -7.91
C LEU A 86 -7.38 4.28 -8.93
N GLU A 87 -8.71 4.22 -8.83
CA GLU A 87 -9.61 5.02 -9.67
C GLU A 87 -9.39 6.51 -9.42
N GLY A 88 -8.72 7.18 -10.36
CA GLY A 88 -8.39 8.61 -10.25
C GLY A 88 -7.19 8.95 -9.38
N ALA A 89 -6.43 7.96 -8.90
CA ALA A 89 -5.23 8.20 -8.12
C ALA A 89 -4.04 8.66 -8.98
N ASP A 90 -3.22 9.56 -8.42
CA ASP A 90 -1.88 9.83 -8.94
C ASP A 90 -0.93 8.70 -8.50
N ILE A 91 -0.71 7.75 -9.42
CA ILE A 91 0.09 6.55 -9.18
C ILE A 91 1.57 6.86 -8.93
N ASN A 92 2.06 8.00 -9.48
CA ASN A 92 3.44 8.44 -9.35
C ASN A 92 3.66 9.48 -8.25
N ALA A 93 2.62 9.76 -7.44
CA ALA A 93 2.76 10.62 -6.28
C ALA A 93 3.93 10.16 -5.41
N LYS A 94 4.70 11.12 -4.89
CA LYS A 94 5.82 10.87 -3.99
C LYS A 94 5.54 11.47 -2.62
N ASP A 95 5.86 10.72 -1.58
CA ASP A 95 5.86 11.23 -0.21
C ASP A 95 7.10 12.11 0.05
N LYS A 96 7.25 12.62 1.26
CA LYS A 96 8.39 13.46 1.63
C LYS A 96 9.75 12.74 1.64
N TRP A 97 9.76 11.42 1.59
CA TRP A 97 10.98 10.60 1.45
C TRP A 97 11.22 10.14 0.01
N GLY A 98 10.39 10.63 -0.93
CA GLY A 98 10.47 10.27 -2.34
C GLY A 98 9.89 8.91 -2.67
N ASN A 99 9.23 8.25 -1.72
CA ASN A 99 8.62 6.95 -1.99
C ASN A 99 7.32 7.09 -2.79
N THR A 100 7.17 6.26 -3.79
CA THR A 100 5.92 6.06 -4.54
C THR A 100 5.12 4.89 -3.95
N LEU A 101 3.90 4.67 -4.46
CA LEU A 101 3.09 3.52 -4.08
C LEU A 101 3.84 2.19 -4.30
N LEU A 102 4.63 2.07 -5.38
CA LEU A 102 5.43 0.86 -5.64
C LEU A 102 6.47 0.59 -4.54
N HIS A 103 7.12 1.63 -3.99
CA HIS A 103 8.06 1.47 -2.86
C HIS A 103 7.34 0.94 -1.63
N TYR A 104 6.13 1.43 -1.36
CA TYR A 104 5.31 0.96 -0.23
C TYR A 104 4.89 -0.49 -0.38
N ILE A 105 4.42 -0.89 -1.57
CA ILE A 105 4.06 -2.29 -1.86
C ILE A 105 5.29 -3.19 -1.73
N ALA A 106 6.44 -2.80 -2.31
CA ALA A 106 7.68 -3.56 -2.22
C ALA A 106 8.24 -3.66 -0.79
N GLY A 107 8.04 -2.62 0.02
CA GLY A 107 8.42 -2.59 1.43
C GLY A 107 7.48 -3.40 2.34
N SER A 108 6.25 -3.63 1.89
CA SER A 108 5.28 -4.43 2.63
C SER A 108 5.69 -5.90 2.56
N SER A 109 5.79 -6.59 3.71
CA SER A 109 6.03 -8.03 3.74
C SER A 109 4.75 -8.83 3.48
N GLN A 110 3.87 -8.33 2.63
CA GLN A 110 2.54 -8.89 2.41
C GLN A 110 2.57 -9.96 1.32
N ARG A 111 1.87 -11.05 1.55
CA ARG A 111 1.50 -11.97 0.47
C ARG A 111 0.55 -11.21 -0.44
N GLY A 112 0.81 -11.19 -1.75
CA GLY A 112 0.01 -10.41 -2.70
C GLY A 112 0.66 -9.10 -3.16
N ALA A 113 1.90 -8.81 -2.75
CA ALA A 113 2.63 -7.64 -3.26
C ALA A 113 2.75 -7.66 -4.80
N LYS A 114 2.99 -8.84 -5.37
CA LYS A 114 3.05 -9.03 -6.82
C LYS A 114 1.71 -8.72 -7.50
N GLU A 115 0.61 -9.21 -6.92
CA GLU A 115 -0.76 -8.96 -7.40
C GLU A 115 -1.10 -7.47 -7.30
N ALA A 116 -0.75 -6.83 -6.19
CA ALA A 116 -0.92 -5.39 -6.00
C ALA A 116 -0.13 -4.56 -7.01
N VAL A 117 1.14 -4.93 -7.29
CA VAL A 117 1.91 -4.28 -8.35
C VAL A 117 1.26 -4.51 -9.71
N GLY A 118 0.74 -5.70 -9.99
CA GLY A 118 -0.03 -5.99 -11.20
C GLY A 118 -1.20 -5.04 -11.39
N LEU A 119 -2.01 -4.85 -10.35
CA LEU A 119 -3.13 -3.89 -10.39
C LEU A 119 -2.64 -2.45 -10.65
N VAL A 120 -1.58 -2.00 -9.97
CA VAL A 120 -1.01 -0.67 -10.20
C VAL A 120 -0.56 -0.49 -11.65
N MET A 121 0.01 -1.54 -12.27
CA MET A 121 0.39 -1.53 -13.69
C MET A 121 -0.82 -1.46 -14.63
N ASP A 122 -1.91 -2.14 -14.28
CA ASP A 122 -3.14 -2.19 -15.10
C ASP A 122 -3.91 -0.86 -15.05
N PHE A 123 -3.94 -0.19 -13.89
CA PHE A 123 -4.63 1.10 -13.70
C PHE A 123 -3.85 2.30 -14.23
N GLY A 124 -2.54 2.18 -14.42
CA GLY A 124 -1.72 3.30 -14.87
C GLY A 124 -0.37 2.89 -15.43
N LYS A 125 0.49 3.88 -15.57
CA LYS A 125 1.89 3.69 -15.98
C LYS A 125 2.79 4.16 -14.85
N PRO A 126 2.97 3.35 -13.79
CA PRO A 126 3.87 3.71 -12.71
C PRO A 126 5.30 3.79 -13.26
N ASP A 127 6.06 4.75 -12.73
CA ASP A 127 7.50 4.81 -12.98
C ASP A 127 8.18 3.74 -12.09
N VAL A 128 8.48 2.59 -12.69
CA VAL A 128 9.11 1.45 -11.99
C VAL A 128 10.54 1.75 -11.57
N ASN A 129 11.20 2.69 -12.28
CA ASN A 129 12.58 3.12 -12.03
C ASN A 129 12.64 4.37 -11.14
N ALA A 130 11.49 4.82 -10.60
CA ALA A 130 11.48 5.90 -9.64
C ALA A 130 12.38 5.56 -8.45
N VAL A 131 13.23 6.52 -8.08
CA VAL A 131 14.07 6.39 -6.88
C VAL A 131 13.53 7.26 -5.76
N ASN A 132 13.64 6.76 -4.54
CA ASN A 132 13.37 7.52 -3.33
C ASN A 132 14.59 8.38 -2.92
N ASN A 133 14.51 9.10 -1.80
CA ASN A 133 15.60 9.95 -1.31
C ASN A 133 16.85 9.17 -0.85
N GLU A 134 16.74 7.85 -0.68
CA GLU A 134 17.87 6.95 -0.42
C GLU A 134 18.51 6.42 -1.71
N GLY A 135 17.98 6.80 -2.88
CA GLY A 135 18.42 6.32 -4.19
C GLY A 135 17.97 4.89 -4.50
N LYS A 136 16.98 4.37 -3.77
CA LYS A 136 16.45 3.01 -3.96
C LYS A 136 15.23 3.02 -4.85
N THR A 137 15.13 2.04 -5.73
CA THR A 137 13.93 1.70 -6.50
C THR A 137 13.03 0.72 -5.72
N ALA A 138 11.81 0.49 -6.20
CA ALA A 138 10.95 -0.57 -5.67
C ALA A 138 11.60 -1.97 -5.81
N LEU A 139 12.37 -2.20 -6.88
CA LEU A 139 13.12 -3.43 -7.11
C LEU A 139 14.21 -3.63 -6.05
N ASP A 140 14.95 -2.56 -5.69
CA ASP A 140 15.98 -2.64 -4.64
C ASP A 140 15.36 -3.02 -3.30
N ILE A 141 14.22 -2.41 -2.96
CA ILE A 141 13.50 -2.71 -1.71
C ILE A 141 12.99 -4.16 -1.71
N ALA A 142 12.41 -4.65 -2.82
CA ALA A 142 11.97 -6.04 -2.94
C ALA A 142 13.14 -7.02 -2.77
N THR A 143 14.32 -6.67 -3.30
CA THR A 143 15.55 -7.46 -3.18
C THR A 143 16.04 -7.50 -1.73
N GLU A 144 16.06 -6.36 -1.03
CA GLU A 144 16.42 -6.28 0.39
C GLU A 144 15.47 -7.10 1.29
N LYS A 145 14.18 -7.19 0.89
CA LYS A 145 13.17 -8.01 1.58
C LYS A 145 13.25 -9.50 1.22
N ASN A 146 14.11 -9.88 0.27
CA ASN A 146 14.21 -11.24 -0.27
C ASN A 146 12.87 -11.75 -0.86
N ASP A 147 12.05 -10.87 -1.42
CA ASP A 147 10.84 -11.26 -2.15
C ASP A 147 11.17 -11.62 -3.59
N GLU A 148 11.64 -12.85 -3.79
CA GLU A 148 12.01 -13.36 -5.13
C GLU A 148 10.85 -13.31 -6.14
N SER A 149 9.61 -13.45 -5.67
CA SER A 149 8.42 -13.40 -6.52
C SER A 149 8.21 -12.02 -7.10
N LEU A 150 8.27 -11.01 -6.23
CA LEU A 150 8.13 -9.62 -6.61
C LEU A 150 9.32 -9.13 -7.45
N VAL A 151 10.55 -9.51 -7.08
CA VAL A 151 11.77 -9.21 -7.86
C VAL A 151 11.63 -9.74 -9.30
N LYS A 152 11.28 -11.01 -9.49
CA LYS A 152 11.07 -11.59 -10.82
C LYS A 152 9.95 -10.91 -11.60
N PHE A 153 8.95 -10.39 -10.90
CA PHE A 153 7.85 -9.67 -11.53
C PHE A 153 8.28 -8.27 -11.98
N LEU A 154 8.93 -7.49 -11.12
CA LEU A 154 9.39 -6.13 -11.44
C LEU A 154 10.42 -6.11 -12.58
N LEU A 155 11.33 -7.07 -12.62
CA LEU A 155 12.32 -7.22 -13.71
C LEU A 155 11.71 -7.39 -15.11
N LYS A 156 10.42 -7.61 -15.25
CA LYS A 156 9.75 -7.66 -16.56
C LYS A 156 9.39 -6.29 -17.10
N TYR A 157 9.41 -5.29 -16.23
CA TYR A 157 8.99 -3.92 -16.54
C TYR A 157 10.15 -2.90 -16.43
N ASP A 158 11.35 -3.40 -16.08
CA ASP A 158 12.60 -2.62 -16.01
C ASP A 158 13.18 -2.27 -17.40
#